data_d526dd8d286a29275b1348e7ab9aed6e
#
_entry.id   d526dd8d286a29275b1348e7ab9aed6e
#
_cell.length_a   1.000
_cell.length_b   1.000
_cell.length_c   1.000
_cell.angle_alpha   90.00
_cell.angle_beta   90.00
_cell.angle_gamma   90.00
#
_symmetry.space_group_name_H-M   'P 1'
#
loop_
_entity.id
_entity.type
_entity.pdbx_description
1 polymer ?
#
loop_
_entity_poly.entity_id
_entity_poly.type
_entity_poly.pdbx_seq_one_letter_code
_entity_poly.pdbx_strand_id
1 'polypeptide(L)'
;MGTTIAITLLPTQLAKGEIVNPLGIFDSKYRRYMGEFFITMGLMVFPIFIGVLFMVIPGIVLSIAWTLSYYFLIEKGKNPIQAIKASNDATYGSKWTMFFVSLVVGALFGIVFGFFQAICNAIGIGFITFVVMFILYVLAISISMSISASFWKQLKDNVE
;
A
#
# COMPACT_ATOMS: atom_id res chain seq x y z
N MET A 1 -13.19 -4.38 -7.87
CA MET A 1 -12.12 -3.51 -8.37
C MET A 1 -12.30 -2.04 -8.04
N GLY A 2 -13.44 -1.39 -8.30
CA GLY A 2 -13.68 -0.04 -7.77
C GLY A 2 -13.46 0.06 -6.25
N THR A 3 -13.78 -1.00 -5.53
CA THR A 3 -13.53 -1.14 -4.08
C THR A 3 -12.05 -1.12 -3.71
N THR A 4 -11.16 -1.70 -4.52
CA THR A 4 -9.71 -1.69 -4.26
C THR A 4 -9.15 -0.27 -4.35
N ILE A 5 -9.59 0.50 -5.35
CA ILE A 5 -9.20 1.91 -5.51
C ILE A 5 -9.70 2.74 -4.33
N ALA A 6 -10.95 2.54 -3.91
CA ALA A 6 -11.54 3.23 -2.78
C ALA A 6 -10.82 2.90 -1.47
N ILE A 7 -10.51 1.63 -1.22
CA ILE A 7 -9.77 1.18 -0.03
C ILE A 7 -8.37 1.81 0.03
N THR A 8 -7.71 2.01 -1.11
CA THR A 8 -6.40 2.67 -1.17
C THR A 8 -6.49 4.15 -0.81
N LEU A 9 -7.61 4.83 -1.15
CA LEU A 9 -7.80 6.26 -0.87
C LEU A 9 -8.40 6.58 0.50
N LEU A 10 -9.14 5.65 1.09
CA LEU A 10 -9.81 5.84 2.37
C LEU A 10 -8.87 6.38 3.47
N PRO A 11 -7.66 5.82 3.67
CA PRO A 11 -6.73 6.33 4.67
C PRO A 11 -6.23 7.75 4.37
N THR A 12 -6.12 8.15 3.10
CA THR A 12 -5.71 9.52 2.74
C THR A 12 -6.79 10.55 3.04
N GLN A 13 -8.05 10.22 2.81
CA GLN A 13 -9.18 11.08 3.15
C GLN A 13 -9.32 11.24 4.66
N LEU A 14 -9.18 10.14 5.42
CA LEU A 14 -9.14 10.19 6.88
C LEU A 14 -7.96 11.02 7.40
N ALA A 15 -6.78 10.91 6.79
CA ALA A 15 -5.61 11.69 7.16
C ALA A 15 -5.78 13.20 6.87
N LYS A 16 -6.68 13.57 5.95
CA LYS A 16 -7.09 14.96 5.70
C LYS A 16 -8.17 15.47 6.66
N GLY A 17 -8.72 14.60 7.52
CA GLY A 17 -9.80 14.93 8.45
C GLY A 17 -11.19 14.94 7.82
N GLU A 18 -11.35 14.39 6.62
CA GLU A 18 -12.65 14.24 5.96
C GLU A 18 -13.45 13.08 6.57
N ILE A 19 -14.73 13.30 6.83
CA ILE A 19 -15.64 12.23 7.27
C ILE A 19 -15.97 11.38 6.04
N VAL A 20 -15.43 10.18 5.98
CA VAL A 20 -15.63 9.26 4.87
C VAL A 20 -16.81 8.35 5.15
N ASN A 21 -17.80 8.36 4.24
CA ASN A 21 -18.88 7.37 4.28
C ASN A 21 -18.35 6.00 3.82
N PRO A 22 -18.38 4.95 4.66
CA PRO A 22 -17.90 3.62 4.29
C PRO A 22 -18.58 3.05 3.03
N LEU A 23 -19.82 3.42 2.74
CA LEU A 23 -20.56 2.98 1.55
C LEU A 23 -20.08 3.69 0.26
N GLY A 24 -19.35 4.78 0.36
CA GLY A 24 -18.72 5.47 -0.78
C GLY A 24 -17.69 4.60 -1.52
N ILE A 25 -17.27 3.47 -0.92
CA ILE A 25 -16.41 2.46 -1.56
C ILE A 25 -17.02 1.91 -2.87
N PHE A 26 -18.34 1.93 -2.99
CA PHE A 26 -19.08 1.42 -4.16
C PHE A 26 -19.42 2.52 -5.17
N ASP A 27 -18.95 3.76 -4.97
CA ASP A 27 -19.27 4.88 -5.85
C ASP A 27 -18.73 4.63 -7.28
N SER A 28 -19.58 4.96 -8.25
CA SER A 28 -19.27 4.87 -9.69
C SER A 28 -18.08 5.77 -10.10
N LYS A 29 -17.78 6.81 -9.33
CA LYS A 29 -16.64 7.70 -9.53
C LYS A 29 -15.31 6.94 -9.65
N TYR A 30 -15.12 5.87 -8.89
CA TYR A 30 -13.89 5.08 -8.91
C TYR A 30 -13.78 4.15 -10.12
N ARG A 31 -14.92 3.87 -10.80
CA ARG A 31 -14.92 3.03 -12.02
C ARG A 31 -14.20 3.69 -13.19
N ARG A 32 -14.17 5.01 -13.23
CA ARG A 32 -13.47 5.78 -14.29
C ARG A 32 -11.97 5.52 -14.30
N TYR A 33 -11.38 5.31 -13.14
CA TYR A 33 -9.92 5.11 -13.01
C TYR A 33 -9.49 3.63 -13.09
N MET A 34 -10.42 2.70 -13.34
CA MET A 34 -10.09 1.26 -13.32
C MET A 34 -9.06 0.88 -14.37
N GLY A 35 -9.19 1.37 -15.60
CA GLY A 35 -8.25 1.07 -16.69
C GLY A 35 -6.84 1.58 -16.37
N GLU A 36 -6.74 2.84 -15.95
CA GLU A 36 -5.46 3.47 -15.59
C GLU A 36 -4.81 2.82 -14.37
N PHE A 37 -5.63 2.39 -13.40
CA PHE A 37 -5.16 1.65 -12.22
C PHE A 37 -4.53 0.30 -12.62
N PHE A 38 -5.16 -0.42 -13.56
CA PHE A 38 -4.61 -1.66 -14.08
C PHE A 38 -3.30 -1.47 -14.83
N ILE A 39 -3.24 -0.47 -15.68
CA ILE A 39 -2.03 -0.14 -16.44
C ILE A 39 -0.91 0.23 -15.46
N THR A 40 -1.20 1.06 -14.45
CA THR A 40 -0.23 1.45 -13.42
C THR A 40 0.28 0.22 -12.66
N MET A 41 -0.64 -0.66 -12.25
CA MET A 41 -0.29 -1.90 -11.56
C MET A 41 0.63 -2.79 -12.41
N GLY A 42 0.30 -3.00 -13.69
CA GLY A 42 1.14 -3.78 -14.60
C GLY A 42 2.53 -3.16 -14.81
N LEU A 43 2.58 -1.85 -15.04
CA LEU A 43 3.84 -1.11 -15.20
C LEU A 43 4.72 -1.13 -13.93
N MET A 44 4.14 -1.28 -12.76
CA MET A 44 4.89 -1.36 -11.49
C MET A 44 5.32 -2.81 -11.17
N VAL A 45 4.39 -3.76 -11.26
CA VAL A 45 4.62 -5.15 -10.83
C VAL A 45 5.71 -5.81 -11.69
N PHE A 46 5.67 -5.62 -13.01
CA PHE A 46 6.61 -6.27 -13.93
C PHE A 46 8.07 -5.91 -13.66
N PRO A 47 8.47 -4.61 -13.62
CA PRO A 47 9.86 -4.24 -13.33
C PRO A 47 10.30 -4.56 -11.90
N ILE A 48 9.38 -4.46 -10.92
CA ILE A 48 9.70 -4.86 -9.53
C ILE A 48 10.02 -6.35 -9.48
N PHE A 49 9.20 -7.19 -10.11
CA PHE A 49 9.41 -8.64 -10.16
C PHE A 49 10.74 -9.01 -10.85
N ILE A 50 11.04 -8.37 -11.99
CA ILE A 50 12.32 -8.54 -12.68
C ILE A 50 13.49 -8.06 -11.80
N GLY A 51 13.34 -6.91 -11.14
CA GLY A 51 14.35 -6.38 -10.22
C GLY A 51 14.64 -7.31 -9.05
N VAL A 52 13.61 -7.96 -8.50
CA VAL A 52 13.78 -8.97 -7.43
C VAL A 52 14.44 -10.25 -7.94
N LEU A 53 14.12 -10.69 -9.16
CA LEU A 53 14.72 -11.89 -9.77
C LEU A 53 16.22 -11.71 -10.06
N PHE A 54 16.62 -10.55 -10.58
CA PHE A 54 18.01 -10.29 -10.94
C PHE A 54 18.86 -9.82 -9.75
N MET A 55 18.30 -8.95 -8.91
CA MET A 55 18.92 -8.47 -7.68
C MET A 55 17.84 -8.01 -6.70
N VAL A 56 17.78 -8.57 -5.51
CA VAL A 56 16.80 -8.25 -4.47
C VAL A 56 16.80 -6.74 -4.15
N ILE A 57 17.97 -6.11 -4.08
CA ILE A 57 18.12 -4.69 -3.71
C ILE A 57 17.41 -3.74 -4.70
N PRO A 58 17.61 -3.82 -6.03
CA PRO A 58 16.88 -2.98 -6.98
C PRO A 58 15.37 -3.15 -6.90
N GLY A 59 14.88 -4.38 -6.71
CA GLY A 59 13.45 -4.64 -6.54
C GLY A 59 12.84 -3.92 -5.34
N ILE A 60 13.53 -3.95 -4.21
CA ILE A 60 13.12 -3.22 -2.99
C ILE A 60 13.12 -1.70 -3.24
N VAL A 61 14.17 -1.16 -3.85
CA VAL A 61 14.26 0.28 -4.14
C VAL A 61 13.14 0.73 -5.07
N LEU A 62 12.82 -0.05 -6.11
CA LEU A 62 11.71 0.24 -7.02
C LEU A 62 10.35 0.17 -6.33
N SER A 63 10.12 -0.83 -5.48
CA SER A 63 8.86 -0.94 -4.75
C SER A 63 8.60 0.26 -3.85
N ILE A 64 9.64 0.76 -3.15
CA ILE A 64 9.55 1.96 -2.33
C ILE A 64 9.33 3.20 -3.19
N ALA A 65 10.11 3.36 -4.29
CA ALA A 65 10.02 4.51 -5.18
C ALA A 65 8.62 4.68 -5.80
N TRP A 66 7.89 3.59 -6.01
CA TRP A 66 6.60 3.59 -6.68
C TRP A 66 5.39 3.41 -5.75
N THR A 67 5.63 3.33 -4.45
CA THR A 67 4.58 3.16 -3.42
C THR A 67 3.46 4.21 -3.52
N LEU A 68 3.81 5.45 -3.86
CA LEU A 68 2.87 6.57 -3.92
C LEU A 68 2.20 6.75 -5.31
N SER A 69 2.53 5.92 -6.31
CA SER A 69 2.03 6.09 -7.68
C SER A 69 0.50 6.08 -7.78
N TYR A 70 -0.16 5.22 -7.01
CA TYR A 70 -1.61 5.14 -7.01
C TYR A 70 -2.27 6.42 -6.49
N TYR A 71 -1.65 7.10 -5.52
CA TYR A 71 -2.15 8.36 -4.99
C TYR A 71 -2.01 9.49 -6.03
N PHE A 72 -0.87 9.57 -6.73
CA PHE A 72 -0.68 10.53 -7.81
C PHE A 72 -1.64 10.30 -8.98
N LEU A 73 -1.95 9.03 -9.31
CA LEU A 73 -2.90 8.67 -10.34
C LEU A 73 -4.31 9.18 -10.01
N ILE A 74 -4.78 8.93 -8.78
CA ILE A 74 -6.18 9.11 -8.40
C ILE A 74 -6.44 10.52 -7.85
N GLU A 75 -5.57 11.04 -6.98
CA GLU A 75 -5.77 12.38 -6.37
C GLU A 75 -5.36 13.51 -7.30
N LYS A 76 -4.25 13.36 -8.04
CA LYS A 76 -3.75 14.41 -8.95
C LYS A 76 -4.15 14.17 -10.43
N GLY A 77 -4.87 13.07 -10.72
CA GLY A 77 -5.35 12.77 -12.07
C GLY A 77 -4.24 12.58 -13.11
N LYS A 78 -3.02 12.20 -12.67
CA LYS A 78 -1.88 11.98 -13.57
C LYS A 78 -2.07 10.68 -14.34
N ASN A 79 -1.55 10.59 -15.55
CA ASN A 79 -1.54 9.33 -16.29
C ASN A 79 -0.57 8.31 -15.65
N PRO A 80 -0.66 6.99 -15.95
CA PRO A 80 0.14 5.95 -15.28
C PRO A 80 1.64 6.22 -15.26
N ILE A 81 2.22 6.64 -16.38
CA ILE A 81 3.67 6.90 -16.50
C ILE A 81 4.07 8.13 -15.69
N GLN A 82 3.28 9.19 -15.75
CA GLN A 82 3.50 10.41 -14.98
C GLN A 82 3.33 10.15 -13.48
N ALA A 83 2.39 9.31 -13.08
CA ALA A 83 2.17 8.93 -11.69
C ALA A 83 3.37 8.16 -11.10
N ILE A 84 3.94 7.21 -11.85
CA ILE A 84 5.13 6.46 -11.46
C ILE A 84 6.35 7.41 -11.34
N LYS A 85 6.55 8.30 -12.32
CA LYS A 85 7.63 9.28 -12.29
C LYS A 85 7.48 10.23 -11.09
N ALA A 86 6.30 10.80 -10.89
CA ALA A 86 6.02 11.69 -9.77
C ALA A 86 6.23 11.00 -8.41
N SER A 87 5.86 9.72 -8.29
CA SER A 87 6.12 8.93 -7.08
C SER A 87 7.62 8.75 -6.82
N ASN A 88 8.40 8.44 -7.86
CA ASN A 88 9.85 8.31 -7.73
C ASN A 88 10.51 9.64 -7.32
N ASP A 89 10.06 10.76 -7.88
CA ASP A 89 10.57 12.08 -7.57
C ASP A 89 10.17 12.52 -6.14
N ALA A 90 8.92 12.29 -5.74
CA ALA A 90 8.45 12.59 -4.38
C ALA A 90 9.20 11.80 -3.29
N THR A 91 9.53 10.53 -3.57
CA THR A 91 10.25 9.68 -2.63
C THR A 91 11.77 9.89 -2.65
N TYR A 92 12.28 10.73 -3.56
CA TYR A 92 13.72 11.00 -3.64
C TYR A 92 14.21 11.66 -2.34
N GLY A 93 15.30 11.14 -1.78
CA GLY A 93 15.83 11.56 -0.48
C GLY A 93 15.19 10.86 0.74
N SER A 94 13.93 10.40 0.65
CA SER A 94 13.22 9.75 1.76
C SER A 94 13.15 8.22 1.66
N LYS A 95 13.76 7.60 0.63
CA LYS A 95 13.70 6.15 0.37
C LYS A 95 14.22 5.33 1.55
N TRP A 96 15.30 5.75 2.18
CA TRP A 96 15.86 5.06 3.35
C TRP A 96 14.91 5.10 4.56
N THR A 97 14.31 6.26 4.83
CA THR A 97 13.32 6.39 5.90
C THR A 97 12.11 5.48 5.66
N MET A 98 11.58 5.48 4.43
CA MET A 98 10.47 4.60 4.05
C MET A 98 10.85 3.12 4.17
N PHE A 99 12.08 2.76 3.76
CA PHE A 99 12.61 1.40 3.89
C PHE A 99 12.67 0.95 5.35
N PHE A 100 13.29 1.75 6.23
CA PHE A 100 13.42 1.38 7.64
C PHE A 100 12.06 1.32 8.35
N VAL A 101 11.15 2.25 8.07
CA VAL A 101 9.79 2.20 8.63
C VAL A 101 9.07 0.92 8.17
N SER A 102 9.13 0.60 6.89
CA SER A 102 8.50 -0.62 6.36
C SER A 102 9.13 -1.89 6.94
N LEU A 103 10.46 -1.88 7.13
CA LEU A 103 11.20 -3.01 7.71
C LEU A 103 10.82 -3.23 9.17
N VAL A 104 10.77 -2.18 9.99
CA VAL A 104 10.38 -2.25 11.40
C VAL A 104 8.93 -2.72 11.52
N VAL A 105 8.02 -2.13 10.75
CA VAL A 105 6.61 -2.53 10.76
C VAL A 105 6.44 -3.97 10.30
N GLY A 106 7.12 -4.39 9.23
CA GLY A 106 7.10 -5.76 8.73
C GLY A 106 7.65 -6.76 9.76
N ALA A 107 8.75 -6.41 10.45
CA ALA A 107 9.31 -7.25 11.51
C ALA A 107 8.35 -7.39 12.70
N LEU A 108 7.72 -6.30 13.15
CA LEU A 108 6.72 -6.34 14.22
C LEU A 108 5.53 -7.22 13.83
N PHE A 109 5.01 -7.08 12.62
CA PHE A 109 3.95 -7.96 12.13
C PHE A 109 4.41 -9.42 12.07
N GLY A 110 5.62 -9.69 11.57
CA GLY A 110 6.18 -11.04 11.52
C GLY A 110 6.23 -11.71 12.90
N ILE A 111 6.67 -10.96 13.92
CA ILE A 111 6.71 -11.46 15.31
C ILE A 111 5.29 -11.73 15.82
N VAL A 112 4.36 -10.78 15.64
CA VAL A 112 2.97 -10.93 16.09
C VAL A 112 2.30 -12.11 15.40
N PHE A 113 2.40 -12.21 14.07
CA PHE A 113 1.82 -13.32 13.31
C PHE A 113 2.44 -14.66 13.72
N GLY A 114 3.77 -14.74 13.86
CA GLY A 114 4.46 -15.96 14.29
C GLY A 114 4.04 -16.42 15.70
N PHE A 115 3.90 -15.47 16.63
CA PHE A 115 3.45 -15.75 17.99
C PHE A 115 2.03 -16.31 18.02
N PHE A 116 1.08 -15.64 17.34
CA PHE A 116 -0.30 -16.12 17.27
C PHE A 116 -0.41 -17.46 16.52
N GLN A 117 0.36 -17.64 15.45
CA GLN A 117 0.41 -18.92 14.72
C GLN A 117 0.88 -20.07 15.61
N ALA A 118 1.91 -19.83 16.42
CA ALA A 118 2.42 -20.85 17.35
C ALA A 118 1.38 -21.24 18.41
N ILE A 119 0.68 -20.26 19.00
CA ILE A 119 -0.41 -20.50 19.96
C ILE A 119 -1.56 -21.28 19.31
N CYS A 120 -2.00 -20.85 18.14
CA CYS A 120 -3.11 -21.50 17.44
C CYS A 120 -2.78 -22.94 17.05
N ASN A 121 -1.55 -23.21 16.64
CA ASN A 121 -1.09 -24.58 16.35
C ASN A 121 -1.06 -25.46 17.60
N ALA A 122 -0.69 -24.90 18.76
CA ALA A 122 -0.69 -25.62 20.03
C ALA A 122 -2.12 -25.98 20.50
N ILE A 123 -3.11 -25.15 20.21
CA ILE A 123 -4.52 -25.38 20.54
C ILE A 123 -5.16 -26.42 19.60
N GLY A 124 -4.68 -26.55 18.36
CA GLY A 124 -5.13 -27.55 17.39
C GLY A 124 -6.50 -27.33 16.76
N ILE A 125 -7.11 -26.16 16.94
CA ILE A 125 -8.44 -25.85 16.39
C ILE A 125 -8.30 -25.00 15.11
N GLY A 126 -8.24 -25.66 13.94
CA GLY A 126 -7.98 -25.03 12.66
C GLY A 126 -8.94 -23.88 12.28
N PHE A 127 -10.22 -23.96 12.67
CA PHE A 127 -11.18 -22.90 12.39
C PHE A 127 -10.88 -21.61 13.17
N ILE A 128 -10.53 -21.72 14.45
CA ILE A 128 -10.15 -20.56 15.28
C ILE A 128 -8.87 -19.95 14.75
N THR A 129 -7.91 -20.76 14.36
CA THR A 129 -6.67 -20.30 13.71
C THR A 129 -6.97 -19.44 12.47
N PHE A 130 -7.86 -19.92 11.60
CA PHE A 130 -8.24 -19.18 10.40
C PHE A 130 -8.86 -17.82 10.72
N VAL A 131 -9.81 -17.78 11.67
CA VAL A 131 -10.49 -16.53 12.06
C VAL A 131 -9.52 -15.52 12.67
N VAL A 132 -8.66 -15.95 13.61
CA VAL A 132 -7.68 -15.10 14.26
C VAL A 132 -6.68 -14.54 13.24
N MET A 133 -6.15 -15.39 12.36
CA MET A 133 -5.22 -14.97 11.32
C MET A 133 -5.85 -14.02 10.32
N PHE A 134 -7.12 -14.22 9.96
CA PHE A 134 -7.86 -13.31 9.09
C PHE A 134 -8.00 -11.92 9.72
N ILE A 135 -8.36 -11.84 11.00
CA ILE A 135 -8.49 -10.56 11.73
C ILE A 135 -7.13 -9.85 11.78
N LEU A 136 -6.07 -10.55 12.14
CA LEU A 136 -4.70 -10.00 12.18
C LEU A 136 -4.26 -9.48 10.81
N TYR A 137 -4.60 -10.21 9.74
CA TYR A 137 -4.28 -9.81 8.38
C TYR A 137 -5.01 -8.51 7.97
N VAL A 138 -6.29 -8.39 8.30
CA VAL A 138 -7.06 -7.16 8.04
C VAL A 138 -6.49 -5.97 8.81
N LEU A 139 -6.12 -6.16 10.08
CA LEU A 139 -5.46 -5.11 10.88
C LEU A 139 -4.11 -4.70 10.28
N ALA A 140 -3.30 -5.66 9.85
CA ALA A 140 -2.00 -5.40 9.24
C ALA A 140 -2.13 -4.59 7.94
N ILE A 141 -3.10 -4.93 7.08
CA ILE A 141 -3.38 -4.15 5.87
C ILE A 141 -3.80 -2.72 6.23
N SER A 142 -4.71 -2.55 7.20
CA SER A 142 -5.21 -1.24 7.61
C SER A 142 -4.09 -0.34 8.12
N ILE A 143 -3.18 -0.87 8.92
CA ILE A 143 -2.02 -0.15 9.44
C ILE A 143 -1.04 0.20 8.31
N SER A 144 -0.76 -0.74 7.41
CA SER A 144 0.14 -0.50 6.26
C SER A 144 -0.40 0.58 5.32
N MET A 145 -1.72 0.60 5.07
CA MET A 145 -2.37 1.66 4.30
C MET A 145 -2.31 3.01 4.99
N SER A 146 -2.50 3.05 6.32
CA SER A 146 -2.40 4.30 7.10
C SER A 146 -0.98 4.88 7.07
N ILE A 147 0.04 4.03 7.11
CA ILE A 147 1.44 4.44 6.97
C ILE A 147 1.70 5.02 5.56
N SER A 148 1.22 4.35 4.52
CA SER A 148 1.35 4.84 3.15
C SER A 148 0.64 6.18 2.94
N ALA A 149 -0.54 6.36 3.55
CA ALA A 149 -1.26 7.63 3.53
C ALA A 149 -0.52 8.76 4.28
N SER A 150 0.17 8.42 5.36
CA SER A 150 1.01 9.37 6.11
C SER A 150 2.22 9.81 5.29
N PHE A 151 2.87 8.89 4.57
CA PHE A 151 3.93 9.23 3.61
C PHE A 151 3.41 10.12 2.48
N TRP A 152 2.24 9.80 1.94
CA TRP A 152 1.60 10.64 0.93
C TRP A 152 1.39 12.07 1.42
N LYS A 153 0.84 12.25 2.62
CA LYS A 153 0.60 13.58 3.20
C LYS A 153 1.88 14.40 3.35
N GLN A 154 3.01 13.75 3.65
CA GLN A 154 4.30 14.43 3.85
C GLN A 154 5.05 14.71 2.55
N LEU A 155 4.90 13.86 1.54
CA LEU A 155 5.74 13.88 0.34
C LEU A 155 5.05 14.41 -0.91
N LYS A 156 3.72 14.57 -0.90
CA LYS A 156 2.95 15.03 -2.07
C LYS A 156 3.36 16.42 -2.57
N ASP A 157 3.85 17.27 -1.67
CA ASP A 157 4.19 18.66 -1.95
C ASP A 157 5.65 18.81 -2.43
N ASN A 158 6.44 17.73 -2.41
CA ASN A 158 7.83 17.72 -2.91
C ASN A 158 7.93 17.75 -4.46
N VAL A 159 6.79 17.67 -5.17
CA VAL A 159 6.73 17.49 -6.64
C VAL A 159 5.87 18.58 -7.30
N GLU A 160 5.59 19.68 -6.61
CA GLU A 160 4.93 20.86 -7.19
C GLU A 160 5.90 21.81 -7.85
#